data_671c0887863f1fc41aa765f5999cd2ac
#
_entry.id   671c0887863f1fc41aa765f5999cd2ac
#
_cell.length_a   1.000
_cell.length_b   1.000
_cell.length_c   1.000
_cell.angle_alpha   90.00
_cell.angle_beta   90.00
_cell.angle_gamma   90.00
#
_symmetry.space_group_name_H-M   'P 1'
#
loop_
_entity.id
_entity.type
_entity.pdbx_description
1 polymer ?
#
loop_
_entity_poly.entity_id
_entity_poly.type
_entity_poly.pdbx_seq_one_letter_code
_entity_poly.pdbx_strand_id
1 'polypeptide(L)'
;MGCLEQTFHGLAGIGDLIVTATSVHSRNFKCGTLIGQGYNVDDATKEVGMVVEGLNALPAAMQLAKRYDVEMPITAMVDAIVKGKVSPNEAVKALMNRDRKTELTKSVADINFENSIIKSKRGLGMKRVITYGTFDLLHYGHINLLKRAKALGDYL
;
A
#
# COMPACT_ATOMS: atom_id res chain seq x y z
N MET A 1 -0.45 3.75 -13.80
CA MET A 1 -0.40 2.28 -13.85
C MET A 1 -1.71 1.62 -14.33
N GLY A 2 -2.75 2.34 -14.70
CA GLY A 2 -3.98 1.83 -15.35
C GLY A 2 -4.93 1.04 -14.44
N CYS A 3 -4.75 1.11 -13.12
CA CYS A 3 -5.65 0.49 -12.15
C CYS A 3 -6.83 1.41 -11.84
N LEU A 4 -8.03 0.82 -11.60
CA LEU A 4 -9.18 1.59 -11.17
C LEU A 4 -9.02 2.00 -9.70
N GLU A 5 -9.31 3.26 -9.39
CA GLU A 5 -9.25 3.80 -8.03
C GLU A 5 -10.08 2.98 -7.03
N GLN A 6 -11.28 2.54 -7.45
CA GLN A 6 -12.17 1.71 -6.63
C GLN A 6 -11.54 0.38 -6.17
N THR A 7 -10.53 -0.13 -6.87
CA THR A 7 -9.81 -1.34 -6.46
C THR A 7 -9.07 -1.13 -5.14
N PHE A 8 -8.57 0.07 -4.90
CA PHE A 8 -7.84 0.41 -3.67
C PHE A 8 -8.74 0.72 -2.48
N HIS A 9 -10.01 1.06 -2.72
CA HIS A 9 -10.98 1.33 -1.66
C HIS A 9 -11.57 0.06 -1.03
N GLY A 10 -11.31 -1.10 -1.60
CA GLY A 10 -11.82 -2.39 -1.14
C GLY A 10 -10.85 -3.14 -0.22
N LEU A 11 -11.18 -4.43 0.00
CA LEU A 11 -10.38 -5.33 0.84
C LEU A 11 -8.94 -5.53 0.34
N ALA A 12 -8.73 -5.43 -0.98
CA ALA A 12 -7.42 -5.59 -1.62
C ALA A 12 -6.51 -4.35 -1.49
N GLY A 13 -7.01 -3.25 -0.95
CA GLY A 13 -6.26 -2.02 -0.71
C GLY A 13 -6.35 -1.59 0.75
N ILE A 14 -7.36 -0.79 1.09
CA ILE A 14 -7.53 -0.27 2.46
C ILE A 14 -7.69 -1.41 3.48
N GLY A 15 -8.41 -2.48 3.14
CA GLY A 15 -8.59 -3.62 4.03
C GLY A 15 -7.25 -4.30 4.38
N ASP A 16 -6.41 -4.56 3.39
CA ASP A 16 -5.07 -5.14 3.60
C ASP A 16 -4.18 -4.19 4.40
N LEU A 17 -4.20 -2.89 4.09
CA LEU A 17 -3.47 -1.88 4.83
C LEU A 17 -3.85 -1.86 6.32
N ILE A 18 -5.14 -1.87 6.65
CA ILE A 18 -5.62 -1.87 8.03
C ILE A 18 -5.13 -3.12 8.76
N VAL A 19 -5.30 -4.30 8.17
CA VAL A 19 -4.85 -5.56 8.78
C VAL A 19 -3.34 -5.56 9.01
N THR A 20 -2.56 -5.15 8.01
CA THR A 20 -1.10 -5.09 8.11
C THR A 20 -0.62 -4.08 9.16
N ALA A 21 -1.29 -2.93 9.26
CA ALA A 21 -0.91 -1.88 10.19
C ALA A 21 -1.31 -2.15 11.64
N THR A 22 -2.32 -3.01 11.88
CA THR A 22 -2.86 -3.26 13.23
C THR A 22 -2.53 -4.64 13.79
N SER A 23 -2.15 -5.59 12.94
CA SER A 23 -1.87 -6.97 13.37
C SER A 23 -0.50 -7.07 14.05
N VAL A 24 -0.50 -7.61 15.27
CA VAL A 24 0.72 -7.95 16.01
C VAL A 24 1.55 -9.06 15.33
N HIS A 25 0.96 -9.80 14.39
CA HIS A 25 1.63 -10.82 13.59
C HIS A 25 2.32 -10.23 12.34
N SER A 26 2.02 -8.98 12.00
CA SER A 26 2.68 -8.30 10.89
C SER A 26 4.14 -7.99 11.24
N ARG A 27 5.05 -8.46 10.39
CA ARG A 27 6.49 -8.17 10.52
C ARG A 27 6.78 -6.68 10.40
N ASN A 28 6.08 -5.98 9.51
CA ASN A 28 6.19 -4.53 9.36
C ASN A 28 5.74 -3.81 10.62
N PHE A 29 4.61 -4.22 11.21
CA PHE A 29 4.12 -3.67 12.48
C PHE A 29 5.11 -3.89 13.62
N LYS A 30 5.61 -5.13 13.78
CA LYS A 30 6.58 -5.46 14.82
C LYS A 30 7.88 -4.65 14.68
N CYS A 31 8.41 -4.56 13.46
CA CYS A 31 9.62 -3.77 13.19
C CYS A 31 9.40 -2.28 13.47
N GLY A 32 8.29 -1.71 13.00
CA GLY A 32 7.93 -0.31 13.26
C GLY A 32 7.75 0.00 14.74
N THR A 33 7.18 -0.93 15.51
CA THR A 33 7.05 -0.81 16.97
C THR A 33 8.40 -0.75 17.65
N LEU A 34 9.33 -1.64 17.29
CA LEU A 34 10.69 -1.65 17.85
C LEU A 34 11.44 -0.34 17.53
N ILE A 35 11.36 0.15 16.30
CA ILE A 35 11.94 1.44 15.90
C ILE A 35 11.31 2.58 16.71
N GLY A 36 9.99 2.56 16.91
CA GLY A 36 9.28 3.53 17.75
C GLY A 36 9.69 3.50 19.22
N GLN A 37 10.16 2.36 19.72
CA GLN A 37 10.72 2.18 21.06
C GLN A 37 12.19 2.61 21.15
N GLY A 38 12.81 3.03 20.05
CA GLY A 38 14.19 3.54 20.03
C GLY A 38 15.24 2.56 19.52
N TYR A 39 14.84 1.39 19.02
CA TYR A 39 15.77 0.48 18.34
C TYR A 39 16.24 1.09 17.03
N ASN A 40 17.51 0.90 16.68
CA ASN A 40 17.93 1.19 15.31
C ASN A 40 17.36 0.15 14.33
N VAL A 41 17.38 0.44 13.04
CA VAL A 41 16.75 -0.39 12.01
C VAL A 41 17.34 -1.80 11.95
N ASP A 42 18.66 -1.92 12.09
CA ASP A 42 19.38 -3.20 12.01
C ASP A 42 19.01 -4.10 13.20
N ASP A 43 18.97 -3.56 14.39
CA ASP A 43 18.62 -4.31 15.60
C ASP A 43 17.12 -4.67 15.60
N ALA A 44 16.23 -3.76 15.17
CA ALA A 44 14.82 -4.04 15.02
C ALA A 44 14.58 -5.19 14.01
N THR A 45 15.30 -5.18 12.90
CA THR A 45 15.20 -6.23 11.88
C THR A 45 15.70 -7.59 12.40
N LYS A 46 16.80 -7.60 13.13
CA LYS A 46 17.33 -8.81 13.80
C LYS A 46 16.32 -9.39 14.81
N GLU A 47 15.71 -8.52 15.61
CA GLU A 47 14.72 -8.93 16.63
C GLU A 47 13.43 -9.50 16.00
N VAL A 48 13.02 -8.98 14.83
CA VAL A 48 11.92 -9.57 14.04
C VAL A 48 12.28 -10.97 13.56
N GLY A 49 13.56 -11.24 13.28
CA GLY A 49 14.09 -12.56 12.89
C GLY A 49 13.68 -13.02 11.49
N MET A 50 13.01 -12.18 10.71
CA MET A 50 12.53 -12.47 9.36
C MET A 50 12.60 -11.22 8.49
N VAL A 51 12.52 -11.40 7.18
CA VAL A 51 12.53 -10.30 6.20
C VAL A 51 11.34 -9.35 6.45
N VAL A 52 11.64 -8.06 6.56
CA VAL A 52 10.66 -6.98 6.69
C VAL A 52 10.45 -6.36 5.31
N GLU A 53 9.42 -6.82 4.60
CA GLU A 53 9.17 -6.44 3.20
C GLU A 53 8.95 -4.93 3.03
N GLY A 54 8.36 -4.27 4.01
CA GLY A 54 8.17 -2.81 3.98
C GLY A 54 9.48 -2.04 3.87
N LEU A 55 10.55 -2.48 4.53
CA LEU A 55 11.88 -1.86 4.41
C LEU A 55 12.49 -2.10 3.02
N ASN A 56 12.32 -3.30 2.46
CA ASN A 56 12.82 -3.63 1.13
C ASN A 56 12.07 -2.87 0.03
N ALA A 57 10.76 -2.67 0.19
CA ALA A 57 9.93 -1.96 -0.78
C ALA A 57 10.13 -0.42 -0.74
N LEU A 58 10.62 0.11 0.37
CA LEU A 58 10.74 1.56 0.61
C LEU A 58 11.55 2.29 -0.47
N PRO A 59 12.75 1.84 -0.89
CA PRO A 59 13.52 2.50 -1.94
C PRO A 59 12.79 2.53 -3.28
N ALA A 60 12.11 1.45 -3.63
CA ALA A 60 11.32 1.35 -4.86
C ALA A 60 10.11 2.30 -4.82
N ALA A 61 9.43 2.39 -3.68
CA ALA A 61 8.31 3.31 -3.48
C ALA A 61 8.76 4.76 -3.64
N MET A 62 9.91 5.15 -3.08
CA MET A 62 10.47 6.49 -3.23
C MET A 62 10.89 6.80 -4.67
N GLN A 63 11.43 5.83 -5.41
CA GLN A 63 11.75 6.00 -6.83
C GLN A 63 10.49 6.18 -7.68
N LEU A 64 9.44 5.42 -7.41
CA LEU A 64 8.15 5.56 -8.10
C LEU A 64 7.49 6.90 -7.79
N ALA A 65 7.49 7.34 -6.54
CA ALA A 65 7.00 8.65 -6.15
C ALA A 65 7.67 9.76 -6.96
N LYS A 66 9.00 9.73 -7.05
CA LYS A 66 9.77 10.69 -7.85
C LYS A 66 9.47 10.58 -9.36
N ARG A 67 9.37 9.37 -9.90
CA ARG A 67 9.13 9.13 -11.32
C ARG A 67 7.77 9.64 -11.79
N TYR A 68 6.75 9.52 -10.95
CA TYR A 68 5.37 9.88 -11.28
C TYR A 68 4.94 11.21 -10.66
N ASP A 69 5.86 11.93 -10.02
CA ASP A 69 5.60 13.21 -9.34
C ASP A 69 4.43 13.12 -8.35
N VAL A 70 4.46 12.06 -7.52
CA VAL A 70 3.42 11.80 -6.50
C VAL A 70 4.00 12.06 -5.12
N GLU A 71 3.35 12.92 -4.34
CA GLU A 71 3.71 13.12 -2.95
C GLU A 71 3.29 11.92 -2.09
N MET A 72 4.25 11.35 -1.40
CA MET A 72 4.07 10.25 -0.45
C MET A 72 4.63 10.62 0.92
N PRO A 73 3.96 11.51 1.66
CA PRO A 73 4.53 12.12 2.88
C PRO A 73 4.79 11.10 4.00
N ILE A 74 3.91 10.12 4.20
CA ILE A 74 4.11 9.07 5.20
C ILE A 74 5.32 8.22 4.81
N THR A 75 5.39 7.78 3.56
CA THR A 75 6.51 6.98 3.05
C THR A 75 7.84 7.74 3.13
N ALA A 76 7.83 9.04 2.81
CA ALA A 76 9.01 9.90 2.93
C ALA A 76 9.48 10.06 4.38
N MET A 77 8.57 10.15 5.34
CA MET A 77 8.92 10.18 6.76
C MET A 77 9.48 8.84 7.24
N VAL A 78 8.92 7.72 6.79
CA VAL A 78 9.49 6.39 7.08
C VAL A 78 10.91 6.29 6.50
N ASP A 79 11.14 6.74 5.27
CA ASP A 79 12.49 6.77 4.65
C ASP A 79 13.47 7.63 5.48
N ALA A 80 13.03 8.78 5.98
CA ALA A 80 13.84 9.66 6.82
C ALA A 80 14.20 9.01 8.17
N ILE A 81 13.25 8.29 8.79
CA ILE A 81 13.48 7.54 10.05
C ILE A 81 14.48 6.41 9.79
N VAL A 82 14.27 5.60 8.76
CA VAL A 82 15.14 4.48 8.40
C VAL A 82 16.58 4.95 8.11
N LYS A 83 16.75 6.12 7.53
CA LYS A 83 18.06 6.76 7.29
C LYS A 83 18.63 7.49 8.50
N GLY A 84 17.97 7.46 9.64
CA GLY A 84 18.42 8.14 10.87
C GLY A 84 18.40 9.67 10.80
N LYS A 85 17.66 10.26 9.86
CA LYS A 85 17.60 11.73 9.68
C LYS A 85 16.62 12.41 10.63
N VAL A 86 15.59 11.68 11.05
CA VAL A 86 14.50 12.18 11.89
C VAL A 86 14.12 11.09 12.90
N SER A 87 13.84 11.47 14.13
CA SER A 87 13.31 10.53 15.11
C SER A 87 11.84 10.19 14.84
N PRO A 88 11.33 9.02 15.28
CA PRO A 88 9.91 8.67 15.12
C PRO A 88 8.96 9.73 15.69
N ASN A 89 9.29 10.31 16.85
CA ASN A 89 8.47 11.33 17.48
C ASN A 89 8.41 12.64 16.68
N GLU A 90 9.53 13.08 16.12
CA GLU A 90 9.58 14.26 15.25
C GLU A 90 8.81 14.03 13.95
N ALA A 91 8.93 12.83 13.36
CA ALA A 91 8.20 12.46 12.16
C ALA A 91 6.68 12.50 12.36
N VAL A 92 6.18 11.96 13.48
CA VAL A 92 4.76 12.01 13.83
C VAL A 92 4.29 13.45 14.00
N LYS A 93 5.05 14.29 14.74
CA LYS A 93 4.71 15.72 14.90
C LYS A 93 4.67 16.45 13.56
N ALA A 94 5.63 16.19 12.67
CA ALA A 94 5.68 16.81 11.35
C ALA A 94 4.47 16.39 10.48
N LEU A 95 4.08 15.11 10.52
CA LEU A 95 2.91 14.62 9.80
C LEU A 95 1.60 15.18 10.35
N MET A 96 1.47 15.32 11.67
CA MET A 96 0.26 15.87 12.31
C MET A 96 0.10 17.36 12.08
N ASN A 97 1.19 18.11 11.93
CA ASN A 97 1.17 19.56 11.66
C ASN A 97 1.03 19.89 10.16
N ARG A 98 0.89 18.88 9.31
CA ARG A 98 0.71 19.07 7.88
C ARG A 98 -0.68 19.58 7.55
N ASP A 99 -0.78 20.46 6.56
CA ASP A 99 -2.06 20.92 6.02
C ASP A 99 -2.89 19.73 5.50
N ARG A 100 -4.19 19.74 5.81
CA ARG A 100 -5.11 18.72 5.35
C ARG A 100 -5.34 18.88 3.85
N LYS A 101 -5.01 17.85 3.08
CA LYS A 101 -5.41 17.77 1.67
C LYS A 101 -6.78 17.12 1.55
N THR A 102 -7.60 17.61 0.62
CA THR A 102 -8.86 16.95 0.25
C THR A 102 -8.55 15.70 -0.55
N GLU A 103 -9.02 14.55 -0.11
CA GLU A 103 -8.81 13.26 -0.80
C GLU A 103 -9.58 13.16 -2.13
N LEU A 104 -10.70 13.88 -2.24
CA LEU A 104 -11.53 13.92 -3.44
C LEU A 104 -11.23 15.18 -4.24
N THR A 105 -10.43 15.05 -5.27
CA THR A 105 -10.12 16.15 -6.21
C THR A 105 -11.07 16.20 -7.41
N LYS A 106 -11.91 15.16 -7.59
CA LYS A 106 -12.85 15.06 -8.73
C LYS A 106 -14.28 15.18 -8.25
N SER A 107 -15.09 15.94 -9.00
CA SER A 107 -16.52 16.04 -8.74
C SER A 107 -17.22 14.71 -9.11
N VAL A 108 -18.40 14.46 -8.53
CA VAL A 108 -19.23 13.29 -8.86
C VAL A 108 -19.56 13.27 -10.36
N ALA A 109 -19.64 14.43 -11.01
CA ALA A 109 -19.87 14.56 -12.45
C ALA A 109 -18.70 14.04 -13.28
N ASP A 110 -17.45 14.32 -12.85
CA ASP A 110 -16.22 13.84 -13.51
C ASP A 110 -16.10 12.33 -13.42
N ILE A 111 -16.46 11.76 -12.25
CA ILE A 111 -16.47 10.30 -12.01
C ILE A 111 -17.49 9.63 -12.92
N ASN A 112 -18.69 10.22 -13.09
CA ASN A 112 -19.73 9.68 -13.96
C ASN A 112 -19.33 9.74 -15.44
N PHE A 113 -18.66 10.81 -15.87
CA PHE A 113 -18.15 10.95 -17.22
C PHE A 113 -17.08 9.92 -17.56
N GLU A 114 -16.08 9.73 -16.66
CA GLU A 114 -15.05 8.70 -16.84
C GLU A 114 -15.65 7.29 -16.86
N ASN A 115 -16.62 6.99 -16.00
CA ASN A 115 -17.33 5.71 -15.99
C ASN A 115 -18.11 5.45 -17.28
N SER A 116 -18.66 6.49 -17.91
CA SER A 116 -19.36 6.37 -19.20
C SER A 116 -18.38 6.03 -20.33
N ILE A 117 -17.20 6.65 -20.35
CA ILE A 117 -16.13 6.37 -21.33
C ILE A 117 -15.59 4.94 -21.15
N ILE A 118 -15.41 4.50 -19.90
CA ILE A 118 -14.94 3.14 -19.58
C ILE A 118 -15.98 2.10 -20.03
N LYS A 119 -17.28 2.36 -19.84
CA LYS A 119 -18.34 1.48 -20.34
C LYS A 119 -18.35 1.41 -21.87
N SER A 120 -18.12 2.52 -22.56
CA SER A 120 -18.05 2.58 -24.02
C SER A 120 -16.84 1.81 -24.59
N LYS A 121 -15.71 1.76 -23.88
CA LYS A 121 -14.50 1.02 -24.28
C LYS A 121 -14.52 -0.46 -23.91
N ARG A 122 -15.54 -0.95 -23.17
CA ARG A 122 -15.67 -2.35 -22.74
C ARG A 122 -16.24 -3.31 -23.80
N GLY A 123 -16.49 -2.84 -25.01
CA GLY A 123 -16.78 -3.71 -26.15
C GLY A 123 -15.50 -4.39 -26.65
N LEU A 124 -15.37 -5.71 -26.49
CA LEU A 124 -14.36 -6.60 -27.10
C LEU A 124 -12.92 -6.59 -26.52
N GLY A 125 -12.72 -6.49 -25.22
CA GLY A 125 -11.39 -6.66 -24.62
C GLY A 125 -11.35 -7.78 -23.60
N MET A 126 -10.29 -8.62 -23.61
CA MET A 126 -10.00 -9.61 -22.57
C MET A 126 -9.97 -8.95 -21.19
N LYS A 127 -10.74 -9.51 -20.26
CA LYS A 127 -10.86 -9.00 -18.89
C LYS A 127 -9.71 -9.52 -18.05
N ARG A 128 -8.78 -8.64 -17.68
CA ARG A 128 -7.68 -8.95 -16.76
C ARG A 128 -8.12 -8.69 -15.32
N VAL A 129 -7.87 -9.65 -14.45
CA VAL A 129 -8.12 -9.53 -13.02
C VAL A 129 -6.79 -9.51 -12.30
N ILE A 130 -6.59 -8.53 -11.41
CA ILE A 130 -5.39 -8.43 -10.58
C ILE A 130 -5.85 -8.56 -9.14
N THR A 131 -5.20 -9.43 -8.38
CA THR A 131 -5.38 -9.57 -6.93
C THR A 131 -4.07 -9.24 -6.22
N TYR A 132 -4.17 -8.63 -5.06
CA TYR A 132 -3.05 -8.29 -4.19
C TYR A 132 -3.22 -9.01 -2.86
N GLY A 133 -2.13 -9.47 -2.30
CA GLY A 133 -2.10 -10.09 -0.97
C GLY A 133 -0.68 -10.42 -0.56
N THR A 134 -0.45 -10.52 0.74
CA THR A 134 0.79 -11.05 1.30
C THR A 134 0.72 -12.58 1.25
N PHE A 135 1.26 -13.16 0.18
CA PHE A 135 1.27 -14.61 -0.03
C PHE A 135 2.53 -15.26 0.57
N ASP A 136 2.90 -14.88 1.79
CA ASP A 136 4.12 -15.41 2.46
C ASP A 136 4.08 -16.95 2.61
N LEU A 137 2.89 -17.49 2.89
CA LEU A 137 2.60 -18.92 2.88
C LEU A 137 1.28 -19.15 2.16
N LEU A 138 1.33 -19.89 1.04
CA LEU A 138 0.14 -20.20 0.27
C LEU A 138 -0.73 -21.19 1.06
N HIS A 139 -1.86 -20.74 1.56
CA HIS A 139 -2.84 -21.59 2.23
C HIS A 139 -4.16 -21.66 1.47
N TYR A 140 -5.08 -22.52 1.91
CA TYR A 140 -6.35 -22.77 1.23
C TYR A 140 -7.19 -21.51 0.97
N GLY A 141 -7.13 -20.52 1.86
CA GLY A 141 -7.78 -19.22 1.67
C GLY A 141 -7.23 -18.44 0.48
N HIS A 142 -5.92 -18.42 0.28
CA HIS A 142 -5.30 -17.80 -0.89
C HIS A 142 -5.68 -18.50 -2.19
N ILE A 143 -5.71 -19.84 -2.19
CA ILE A 143 -6.13 -20.64 -3.35
C ILE A 143 -7.58 -20.31 -3.73
N ASN A 144 -8.48 -20.18 -2.76
CA ASN A 144 -9.86 -19.81 -3.02
C ASN A 144 -10.00 -18.37 -3.53
N LEU A 145 -9.20 -17.42 -3.01
CA LEU A 145 -9.15 -16.05 -3.52
C LEU A 145 -8.72 -16.04 -4.99
N LEU A 146 -7.64 -16.73 -5.33
CA LEU A 146 -7.14 -16.82 -6.71
C LEU A 146 -8.15 -17.49 -7.64
N LYS A 147 -8.83 -18.56 -7.21
CA LYS A 147 -9.90 -19.20 -7.98
C LYS A 147 -11.05 -18.25 -8.27
N ARG A 148 -11.50 -17.49 -7.27
CA ARG A 148 -12.56 -16.49 -7.43
C ARG A 148 -12.12 -15.35 -8.35
N ALA A 149 -10.90 -14.83 -8.19
CA ALA A 149 -10.36 -13.80 -9.05
C ALA A 149 -10.30 -14.26 -10.51
N LYS A 150 -9.85 -15.51 -10.76
CA LYS A 150 -9.83 -16.10 -12.09
C LYS A 150 -11.20 -16.25 -12.73
N ALA A 151 -12.22 -16.55 -11.93
CA ALA A 151 -13.60 -16.68 -12.41
C ALA A 151 -14.24 -15.33 -12.84
N LEU A 152 -13.64 -14.20 -12.46
CA LEU A 152 -14.11 -12.85 -12.80
C LEU A 152 -13.51 -12.30 -14.10
N GLY A 153 -12.55 -12.98 -14.70
CA GLY A 153 -11.90 -12.50 -15.90
C GLY A 153 -11.17 -13.60 -16.67
N ASP A 154 -10.65 -13.25 -17.83
CA ASP A 154 -9.98 -14.19 -18.75
C ASP A 154 -8.54 -14.48 -18.32
N TYR A 155 -7.92 -13.54 -17.60
CA TYR A 155 -6.54 -13.62 -17.06
C TYR A 155 -6.49 -13.21 -15.59
N LEU A 156 -5.65 -13.91 -14.85
CA LEU A 156 -5.29 -13.61 -13.47
C LEU A 156 -3.79 -13.29 -13.41
#